data_1bd0aa1685901f96b7bd5e955a2b0e7d
#
_entry.id   1bd0aa1685901f96b7bd5e955a2b0e7d
#
_cell.length_a   1.000
_cell.length_b   1.000
_cell.length_c   1.000
_cell.angle_alpha   90.00
_cell.angle_beta   90.00
_cell.angle_gamma   90.00
#
_symmetry.space_group_name_H-M   'P 1'
#
loop_
_entity.id
_entity.type
_entity.pdbx_description
1 polymer ?
#
loop_
_entity_poly.entity_id
_entity_poly.type
_entity_poly.pdbx_seq_one_letter_code
_entity_poly.pdbx_strand_id
1 'polypeptide(L)'
;MVAAGMAREMLVQVSYAIGVARPLSIFVNTYGTAANGLTDAEIAKKIEELFDLRPAKIIEKFGLKKPIYEPTASYGHVGRTPYKESVTMIRNGVKTTEYVQFFGWELLDSVDMIKDAFGL
;
A
#
# COMPACT_ATOMS: atom_id res chain seq x y z
N MET A 1 2.51 -3.82 8.14
CA MET A 1 3.18 -3.61 9.44
C MET A 1 2.40 -4.29 10.58
N VAL A 2 1.18 -3.86 10.87
CA VAL A 2 0.37 -4.44 11.97
C VAL A 2 0.10 -5.94 11.76
N ALA A 3 -0.34 -6.36 10.58
CA ALA A 3 -0.55 -7.78 10.26
C ALA A 3 0.73 -8.65 10.37
N ALA A 4 1.91 -8.04 10.25
CA ALA A 4 3.18 -8.73 10.46
C ALA A 4 3.60 -8.82 11.94
N GLY A 5 2.85 -8.22 12.85
CA GLY A 5 3.15 -8.20 14.28
C GLY A 5 4.14 -7.13 14.71
N MET A 6 4.44 -6.14 13.85
CA MET A 6 5.39 -5.07 14.15
C MET A 6 4.88 -4.11 15.23
N ALA A 7 3.58 -3.87 15.26
CA ALA A 7 2.90 -3.07 16.26
C ALA A 7 1.43 -3.49 16.34
N ARG A 8 0.73 -3.13 17.42
CA ARG A 8 -0.72 -3.35 17.53
C ARG A 8 -1.52 -2.33 16.73
N GLU A 9 -1.00 -1.12 16.61
CA GLU A 9 -1.55 -0.03 15.81
C GLU A 9 -0.42 0.84 15.27
N MET A 10 -0.62 1.45 14.12
CA MET A 10 0.42 2.27 13.49
C MET A 10 -0.19 3.33 12.59
N LEU A 11 0.26 4.56 12.74
CA LEU A 11 0.09 5.64 11.77
C LEU A 11 1.36 5.77 10.94
N VAL A 12 1.22 5.83 9.63
CA VAL A 12 2.31 6.17 8.69
C VAL A 12 1.89 7.38 7.88
N GLN A 13 2.67 8.45 7.96
CA GLN A 13 2.45 9.66 7.17
C GLN A 13 3.61 9.82 6.18
N VAL A 14 3.27 10.04 4.93
CA VAL A 14 4.24 10.24 3.84
C VAL A 14 4.05 11.64 3.27
N SER A 15 5.13 12.42 3.20
CA SER A 15 5.11 13.79 2.67
C SER A 15 5.82 13.87 1.33
N TYR A 16 5.25 14.64 0.40
CA TYR A 16 5.79 14.84 -0.94
C TYR A 16 5.95 16.33 -1.27
N ALA A 17 6.91 16.65 -2.14
CA ALA A 17 7.02 17.96 -2.77
C ALA A 17 6.67 17.88 -4.26
N ILE A 18 6.09 18.95 -4.79
CA ILE A 18 5.80 19.07 -6.22
C ILE A 18 7.11 18.98 -7.01
N GLY A 19 7.14 18.15 -8.05
CA GLY A 19 8.31 17.94 -8.90
C GLY A 19 9.38 17.00 -8.33
N VAL A 20 9.18 16.46 -7.13
CA VAL A 20 10.09 15.49 -6.51
C VAL A 20 9.37 14.16 -6.33
N ALA A 21 9.85 13.11 -7.01
CA ALA A 21 9.18 11.80 -7.00
C ALA A 21 9.33 11.07 -5.66
N ARG A 22 10.50 11.19 -5.01
CA ARG A 22 10.72 10.55 -3.71
C ARG A 22 9.99 11.28 -2.60
N PRO A 23 9.47 10.57 -1.60
CA PRO A 23 8.95 11.19 -0.38
C PRO A 23 10.00 12.09 0.28
N LEU A 24 9.57 13.25 0.77
CA LEU A 24 10.44 14.15 1.56
C LEU A 24 10.65 13.62 2.97
N SER A 25 9.61 13.01 3.55
CA SER A 25 9.68 12.43 4.88
C SER A 25 8.66 11.31 5.04
N ILE A 26 9.00 10.37 5.92
CA ILE A 26 8.10 9.33 6.40
C ILE A 26 8.05 9.48 7.92
N PHE A 27 6.86 9.73 8.44
CA PHE A 27 6.60 9.80 9.88
C PHE A 27 5.82 8.56 10.31
N VAL A 28 6.26 7.95 11.41
CA VAL A 28 5.62 6.77 11.99
C VAL A 28 5.27 7.07 13.45
N ASN A 29 4.08 6.64 13.84
CA ASN A 29 3.69 6.61 15.25
C ASN A 29 3.05 5.25 15.54
N THR A 30 3.68 4.48 16.41
CA THR A 30 3.18 3.17 16.86
C THR A 30 2.41 3.26 18.18
N TYR A 31 2.23 4.45 18.73
CA TYR A 31 1.54 4.69 20.01
C TYR A 31 2.10 3.84 21.17
N GLY A 32 3.40 3.59 21.15
CA GLY A 32 4.08 2.77 22.15
C GLY A 32 3.82 1.26 22.04
N THR A 33 3.27 0.79 20.91
CA THR A 33 2.93 -0.63 20.70
C THR A 33 3.93 -1.40 19.84
N ALA A 34 5.06 -0.77 19.48
CA ALA A 34 6.10 -1.39 18.65
C ALA A 34 6.66 -2.66 19.29
N ALA A 35 6.87 -3.70 18.48
CA ALA A 35 7.52 -4.93 18.88
C ALA A 35 9.03 -4.75 18.99
N ASN A 36 9.69 -5.66 19.72
CA ASN A 36 11.16 -5.76 19.84
C ASN A 36 11.89 -4.49 20.28
N GLY A 37 11.20 -3.57 20.98
CA GLY A 37 11.79 -2.34 21.49
C GLY A 37 12.26 -1.36 20.42
N LEU A 38 11.80 -1.52 19.17
CA LEU A 38 12.14 -0.61 18.07
C LEU A 38 11.48 0.77 18.27
N THR A 39 12.21 1.80 17.89
CA THR A 39 11.70 3.17 17.89
C THR A 39 10.93 3.46 16.60
N ASP A 40 10.02 4.42 16.65
CA ASP A 40 9.25 4.87 15.48
C ASP A 40 10.17 5.36 14.35
N ALA A 41 11.30 5.98 14.69
CA ALA A 41 12.30 6.44 13.72
C ALA A 41 13.01 5.28 12.99
N GLU A 42 13.35 4.21 13.70
CA GLU A 42 13.93 3.01 13.09
C GLU A 42 12.92 2.32 12.17
N ILE A 43 11.66 2.27 12.56
CA ILE A 43 10.58 1.72 11.72
C ILE A 43 10.37 2.58 10.47
N ALA A 44 10.37 3.91 10.60
CA ALA A 44 10.25 4.83 9.46
C ALA A 44 11.36 4.61 8.43
N LYS A 45 12.61 4.47 8.88
CA LYS A 45 13.76 4.18 8.02
C LYS A 45 13.60 2.84 7.29
N LYS A 46 13.16 1.80 7.99
CA LYS A 46 12.89 0.49 7.38
C LYS A 46 11.77 0.53 6.34
N ILE A 47 10.71 1.31 6.59
CA ILE A 47 9.63 1.49 5.61
C ILE A 47 10.17 2.12 4.33
N GLU A 48 11.04 3.13 4.43
CA GLU A 48 11.67 3.77 3.28
C GLU A 48 12.53 2.78 2.46
N GLU A 49 13.24 1.87 3.13
CA GLU A 49 14.05 0.84 2.48
C GLU A 49 13.21 -0.26 1.81
N LEU A 50 12.10 -0.66 2.43
CA LEU A 50 11.28 -1.79 2.00
C LEU A 50 10.25 -1.43 0.92
N PHE A 51 9.75 -0.20 0.91
CA PHE A 51 8.66 0.22 0.04
C PHE A 51 9.08 1.36 -0.89
N ASP A 52 8.86 1.17 -2.18
CA ASP A 52 9.00 2.24 -3.15
C ASP A 52 7.71 3.09 -3.16
N LEU A 53 7.74 4.19 -2.42
CA LEU A 53 6.58 5.07 -2.22
C LEU A 53 6.52 6.22 -3.23
N ARG A 54 7.25 6.15 -4.34
CA ARG A 54 7.09 7.10 -5.45
C ARG A 54 5.69 6.98 -6.05
N PRO A 55 5.03 8.08 -6.39
CA PRO A 55 3.65 8.04 -6.91
C PRO A 55 3.46 7.09 -8.10
N ALA A 56 4.40 7.07 -9.05
CA ALA A 56 4.34 6.17 -10.20
C ALA A 56 4.38 4.69 -9.77
N LYS A 57 5.13 4.35 -8.73
CA LYS A 57 5.24 2.98 -8.22
C LYS A 57 4.02 2.56 -7.41
N ILE A 58 3.39 3.48 -6.71
CA ILE A 58 2.10 3.26 -6.06
C ILE A 58 1.01 2.96 -7.10
N ILE A 59 0.95 3.77 -8.15
CA ILE A 59 0.00 3.57 -9.26
C ILE A 59 0.20 2.20 -9.92
N GLU A 60 1.44 1.81 -10.18
CA GLU A 60 1.80 0.52 -10.76
C GLU A 60 1.42 -0.64 -9.84
N LYS A 61 1.83 -0.58 -8.57
CA LYS A 61 1.59 -1.62 -7.58
C LYS A 61 0.12 -1.94 -7.40
N PHE A 62 -0.71 -0.93 -7.32
CA PHE A 62 -2.15 -1.10 -7.07
C PHE A 62 -3.00 -1.09 -8.34
N GLY A 63 -2.41 -1.00 -9.52
CA GLY A 63 -3.14 -0.98 -10.79
C GLY A 63 -4.11 0.20 -10.90
N LEU A 64 -3.75 1.38 -10.40
CA LEU A 64 -4.66 2.51 -10.27
C LEU A 64 -5.08 3.14 -11.60
N LYS A 65 -4.51 2.71 -12.72
CA LYS A 65 -4.98 3.10 -14.07
C LYS A 65 -6.01 2.13 -14.66
N LYS A 66 -6.37 1.08 -13.91
CA LYS A 66 -7.41 0.11 -14.30
C LYS A 66 -8.80 0.63 -13.89
N PRO A 67 -9.88 0.16 -14.51
CA PRO A 67 -11.25 0.58 -14.22
C PRO A 67 -11.80 -0.10 -12.95
N ILE A 68 -11.25 0.25 -11.81
CA ILE A 68 -11.56 -0.36 -10.49
C ILE A 68 -12.43 0.52 -9.60
N TYR A 69 -12.74 1.76 -10.01
CA TYR A 69 -13.23 2.79 -9.10
C TYR A 69 -14.72 2.75 -8.81
N GLU A 70 -15.54 2.24 -9.70
CA GLU A 70 -16.98 2.14 -9.48
C GLU A 70 -17.31 1.28 -8.24
N PRO A 71 -16.88 0.01 -8.17
CA PRO A 71 -17.16 -0.81 -6.98
C PRO A 71 -16.31 -0.41 -5.75
N THR A 72 -15.11 0.14 -5.94
CA THR A 72 -14.25 0.51 -4.81
C THR A 72 -14.63 1.84 -4.15
N ALA A 73 -15.37 2.70 -4.83
CA ALA A 73 -15.87 3.95 -4.28
C ALA A 73 -17.19 3.80 -3.50
N SER A 74 -17.91 2.69 -3.69
CA SER A 74 -19.19 2.45 -3.05
C SER A 74 -19.02 1.94 -1.62
N TYR A 75 -19.62 2.63 -0.64
CA TYR A 75 -19.57 2.28 0.79
C TYR A 75 -18.17 2.28 1.42
N GLY A 76 -17.28 3.12 0.90
CA GLY A 76 -15.90 3.24 1.36
C GLY A 76 -14.93 2.26 0.68
N HIS A 77 -13.66 2.58 0.74
CA HIS A 77 -12.59 1.84 0.05
C HIS A 77 -11.56 1.24 1.00
N VAL A 78 -11.82 1.26 2.32
CA VAL A 78 -10.95 0.72 3.37
C VAL A 78 -11.69 -0.35 4.16
N GLY A 79 -10.96 -1.38 4.60
CA GLY A 79 -11.54 -2.50 5.37
C GLY A 79 -12.36 -3.45 4.51
N ARG A 80 -12.10 -3.51 3.20
CA ARG A 80 -12.84 -4.34 2.24
C ARG A 80 -12.05 -5.59 1.88
N THR A 81 -12.77 -6.64 1.49
CA THR A 81 -12.15 -7.87 1.04
C THR A 81 -11.64 -7.72 -0.39
N PRO A 82 -10.32 -7.94 -0.65
CA PRO A 82 -9.80 -7.91 -2.01
C PRO A 82 -10.31 -9.08 -2.86
N TYR A 83 -10.54 -8.83 -4.14
CA TYR A 83 -10.95 -9.83 -5.11
C TYR A 83 -10.43 -9.51 -6.50
N LYS A 84 -10.48 -10.49 -7.39
CA LYS A 84 -10.17 -10.31 -8.82
C LYS A 84 -11.40 -10.59 -9.66
N GLU A 85 -11.59 -9.80 -10.71
CA GLU A 85 -12.70 -9.95 -11.64
C GLU A 85 -12.28 -9.55 -13.04
N SER A 86 -12.89 -10.16 -14.05
CA SER A 86 -12.69 -9.80 -15.46
C SER A 86 -13.42 -8.50 -15.77
N VAL A 87 -12.70 -7.53 -16.31
CA VAL A 87 -13.25 -6.23 -16.72
C VAL A 87 -13.03 -6.04 -18.21
N THR A 88 -14.08 -5.65 -18.92
CA THR A 88 -14.01 -5.33 -20.34
C THR A 88 -13.85 -3.82 -20.52
N MET A 89 -12.81 -3.44 -21.27
CA MET A 89 -12.49 -2.05 -21.57
C MET A 89 -12.54 -1.82 -23.08
N ILE A 90 -12.96 -0.62 -23.46
CA ILE A 90 -12.88 -0.15 -24.84
C ILE A 90 -11.88 1.01 -24.89
N ARG A 91 -10.77 0.82 -25.59
CA ARG A 91 -9.77 1.87 -25.84
C ARG A 91 -9.57 2.00 -27.35
N ASN A 92 -9.70 3.22 -27.87
CA ASN A 92 -9.54 3.50 -29.31
C ASN A 92 -10.37 2.56 -30.21
N GLY A 93 -11.60 2.23 -29.79
CA GLY A 93 -12.48 1.32 -30.51
C GLY A 93 -12.14 -0.17 -30.36
N VAL A 94 -11.07 -0.51 -29.65
CA VAL A 94 -10.66 -1.91 -29.39
C VAL A 94 -11.20 -2.36 -28.04
N LYS A 95 -11.92 -3.48 -28.05
CA LYS A 95 -12.47 -4.12 -26.84
C LYS A 95 -11.45 -5.11 -26.30
N THR A 96 -11.02 -4.90 -25.05
CA THR A 96 -10.11 -5.79 -24.33
C THR A 96 -10.71 -6.22 -23.00
N THR A 97 -10.44 -7.48 -22.60
CA THR A 97 -10.87 -8.02 -21.30
C THR A 97 -9.63 -8.36 -20.50
N GLU A 98 -9.54 -7.83 -19.27
CA GLU A 98 -8.45 -8.10 -18.34
C GLU A 98 -9.00 -8.62 -17.01
N TYR A 99 -8.22 -9.49 -16.36
CA TYR A 99 -8.47 -9.95 -15.00
C TYR A 99 -7.80 -9.00 -14.02
N VAL A 100 -8.58 -8.20 -13.31
CA VAL A 100 -8.11 -7.03 -12.55
C VAL A 100 -8.30 -7.23 -11.06
N GLN A 101 -7.33 -6.79 -10.27
CA GLN A 101 -7.40 -6.78 -8.80
C GLN A 101 -8.19 -5.56 -8.31
N PHE A 102 -9.22 -5.82 -7.49
CA PHE A 102 -9.98 -4.82 -6.75
C PHE A 102 -9.53 -4.81 -5.29
N PHE A 103 -9.50 -3.64 -4.67
CA PHE A 103 -9.01 -3.45 -3.30
C PHE A 103 -7.60 -4.00 -3.09
N GLY A 104 -6.71 -3.81 -4.04
CA GLY A 104 -5.33 -4.29 -4.00
C GLY A 104 -4.52 -3.76 -2.80
N TRP A 105 -4.91 -2.61 -2.28
CA TRP A 105 -4.32 -2.01 -1.07
C TRP A 105 -4.66 -2.76 0.24
N GLU A 106 -5.65 -3.66 0.21
CA GLU A 106 -6.01 -4.52 1.35
C GLU A 106 -5.24 -5.87 1.35
N LEU A 107 -4.47 -6.17 0.31
CA LEU A 107 -3.70 -7.40 0.25
C LEU A 107 -2.58 -7.41 1.31
N LEU A 108 -2.45 -8.54 2.00
CA LEU A 108 -1.39 -8.79 2.98
C LEU A 108 -0.17 -9.47 2.34
N ASP A 109 0.20 -9.03 1.15
CA ASP A 109 1.26 -9.60 0.32
C ASP A 109 2.69 -9.26 0.76
N SER A 110 2.84 -8.30 1.68
CA SER A 110 4.14 -7.85 2.19
C SER A 110 4.45 -8.36 3.60
N VAL A 111 3.61 -9.18 4.19
CA VAL A 111 3.76 -9.65 5.59
C VAL A 111 5.08 -10.39 5.81
N ASP A 112 5.41 -11.34 4.93
CA ASP A 112 6.62 -12.15 5.07
C ASP A 112 7.88 -11.29 4.90
N MET A 113 7.90 -10.41 3.90
CA MET A 113 8.99 -9.45 3.70
C MET A 113 9.23 -8.57 4.93
N ILE A 114 8.16 -8.11 5.57
CA ILE A 114 8.25 -7.28 6.79
C ILE A 114 8.77 -8.11 7.96
N LYS A 115 8.28 -9.32 8.15
CA LYS A 115 8.76 -10.23 9.19
C LYS A 115 10.26 -10.49 9.06
N ASP A 116 10.71 -10.81 7.85
CA ASP A 116 12.13 -11.07 7.57
C ASP A 116 12.99 -9.83 7.86
N ALA A 117 12.53 -8.64 7.45
CA ALA A 117 13.27 -7.40 7.63
C ALA A 117 13.42 -6.96 9.10
N PHE A 118 12.45 -7.31 9.95
CA PHE A 118 12.42 -6.95 11.37
C PHE A 118 12.75 -8.12 12.31
N GLY A 119 13.02 -9.30 11.80
CA GLY A 119 13.31 -10.49 12.59
C GLY A 119 12.13 -10.96 13.46
N LEU A 120 10.95 -10.87 12.93
CA LEU A 120 9.69 -11.25 13.60
C LEU A 120 9.31 -12.72 13.36
#